data_62ceaac51afd8b409e79d621d133fa5a
#
_entry.id   62ceaac51afd8b409e79d621d133fa5a
#
_cell.length_a   1.000
_cell.length_b   1.000
_cell.length_c   1.000
_cell.angle_alpha   90.00
_cell.angle_beta   90.00
_cell.angle_gamma   90.00
#
_symmetry.space_group_name_H-M   'P 1'
#
loop_
_entity.id
_entity.type
_entity.pdbx_description
1 polymer ?
#
loop_
_entity_poly.entity_id
_entity_poly.type
_entity_poly.pdbx_seq_one_letter_code
_entity_poly.pdbx_strand_id
1 'polypeptide(L)'
;MCIRDRGQLPLLGVCFGAQYLAHHFGGEVKASNKREYGRANLAFVDKTSKLFKGIGDNSQVWMSHGDTIEKLPAGCQVIASTKDVKNAAFKVENEITYGIQFHPEVYHSTEGTCLLRNFVVGICGCSQNWTPDSFVETTVAELKQKLGDDRVILGLSGGVDSTVAAMLLHRAVGKNLTCIFVDNGLLRKDEYKTVMENYKELGLNVVGAESGDLFLGRLAGVTLSLIHISE
;
A
#
# COMPACT_ATOMS: atom_id res chain seq x y z
N MET A 1 -7.75 -7.59 0.62
CA MET A 1 -7.46 -8.88 1.27
C MET A 1 -8.65 -9.22 2.14
N CYS A 2 -9.31 -10.33 1.90
CA CYS A 2 -10.53 -10.71 2.61
C CYS A 2 -10.19 -11.81 3.62
N ILE A 3 -10.55 -11.64 4.89
CA ILE A 3 -10.38 -12.67 5.93
C ILE A 3 -11.13 -13.98 5.59
N ARG A 4 -12.03 -13.93 4.60
CA ARG A 4 -12.75 -15.10 4.07
C ARG A 4 -11.82 -16.13 3.43
N ASP A 5 -10.62 -15.72 3.02
CA ASP A 5 -9.62 -16.58 2.36
C ASP A 5 -8.72 -17.30 3.37
N ARG A 6 -8.96 -17.11 4.68
CA ARG A 6 -8.25 -17.83 5.75
C ARG A 6 -8.36 -19.34 5.56
N GLY A 7 -7.25 -20.03 5.70
CA GLY A 7 -7.14 -21.48 5.52
C GLY A 7 -7.07 -21.94 4.06
N GLN A 8 -7.41 -21.07 3.09
CA GLN A 8 -7.30 -21.36 1.65
C GLN A 8 -6.01 -20.75 1.06
N LEU A 9 -5.68 -19.53 1.50
CA LEU A 9 -4.49 -18.80 1.06
C LEU A 9 -3.60 -18.48 2.26
N PRO A 10 -2.26 -18.34 2.06
CA PRO A 10 -1.38 -17.82 3.09
C PRO A 10 -1.82 -16.42 3.51
N LEU A 11 -1.92 -16.19 4.82
CA LEU A 11 -2.38 -14.93 5.41
C LEU A 11 -1.39 -14.40 6.43
N LEU A 12 -1.02 -13.13 6.30
CA LEU A 12 -0.23 -12.39 7.30
C LEU A 12 -1.03 -11.18 7.78
N GLY A 13 -1.49 -11.21 9.02
CA GLY A 13 -2.07 -10.06 9.70
C GLY A 13 -0.97 -9.20 10.33
N VAL A 14 -0.92 -7.90 9.99
CA VAL A 14 0.04 -6.95 10.56
C VAL A 14 -0.70 -5.96 11.44
N CYS A 15 -0.22 -5.74 12.66
CA CYS A 15 -0.73 -4.81 13.66
C CYS A 15 -2.24 -5.01 13.90
N PHE A 16 -3.08 -4.09 13.41
CA PHE A 16 -4.54 -4.23 13.49
C PHE A 16 -5.04 -5.53 12.85
N GLY A 17 -4.41 -5.98 11.76
CA GLY A 17 -4.75 -7.26 11.13
C GLY A 17 -4.54 -8.46 12.05
N ALA A 18 -3.48 -8.47 12.84
CA ALA A 18 -3.22 -9.50 13.85
C ALA A 18 -4.23 -9.43 15.00
N GLN A 19 -4.55 -8.23 15.48
CA GLN A 19 -5.56 -8.01 16.53
C GLN A 19 -6.94 -8.45 16.05
N TYR A 20 -7.31 -8.09 14.83
CA TYR A 20 -8.59 -8.51 14.25
C TYR A 20 -8.68 -10.04 14.14
N LEU A 21 -7.63 -10.71 13.67
CA LEU A 21 -7.56 -12.17 13.64
C LEU A 21 -7.74 -12.75 15.05
N ALA A 22 -7.00 -12.25 16.04
CA ALA A 22 -7.08 -12.74 17.40
C ALA A 22 -8.49 -12.56 17.98
N HIS A 23 -9.06 -11.36 17.87
CA HIS A 23 -10.40 -11.05 18.41
C HIS A 23 -11.51 -11.85 17.71
N HIS A 24 -11.52 -11.85 16.36
CA HIS A 24 -12.58 -12.49 15.58
C HIS A 24 -12.64 -14.00 15.79
N PHE A 25 -11.54 -14.65 16.10
CA PHE A 25 -11.47 -16.11 16.32
C PHE A 25 -11.46 -16.52 17.79
N GLY A 26 -11.91 -15.64 18.69
CA GLY A 26 -12.16 -15.96 20.08
C GLY A 26 -10.98 -15.73 21.04
N GLY A 27 -9.97 -14.99 20.60
CA GLY A 27 -8.95 -14.42 21.47
C GLY A 27 -9.42 -13.13 22.13
N GLU A 28 -8.55 -12.50 22.89
CA GLU A 28 -8.84 -11.29 23.66
C GLU A 28 -7.85 -10.18 23.32
N VAL A 29 -8.37 -9.04 22.89
CA VAL A 29 -7.61 -7.82 22.61
C VAL A 29 -8.07 -6.75 23.61
N LYS A 30 -7.13 -6.12 24.29
CA LYS A 30 -7.40 -5.10 25.30
C LYS A 30 -6.52 -3.88 25.10
N ALA A 31 -6.99 -2.76 25.58
CA ALA A 31 -6.16 -1.57 25.71
C ALA A 31 -4.95 -1.89 26.59
N SER A 32 -3.75 -1.64 26.06
CA SER A 32 -2.52 -1.85 26.82
C SER A 32 -2.35 -0.75 27.87
N ASN A 33 -1.95 -1.13 29.07
CA ASN A 33 -1.58 -0.18 30.13
C ASN A 33 -0.33 0.64 29.77
N LYS A 34 0.49 0.13 28.85
CA LYS A 34 1.61 0.83 28.24
C LYS A 34 1.33 0.94 26.75
N ARG A 35 1.14 2.18 26.27
CA ARG A 35 1.08 2.43 24.82
C ARG A 35 2.45 2.14 24.23
N GLU A 36 2.52 1.16 23.35
CA GLU A 36 3.76 0.75 22.73
C GLU A 36 3.93 1.46 21.38
N TYR A 37 4.67 2.55 21.43
CA TYR A 37 5.07 3.30 20.24
C TYR A 37 6.58 3.39 20.22
N GLY A 38 7.20 2.87 19.15
CA GLY A 38 8.63 2.98 18.96
C GLY A 38 9.35 1.64 18.85
N ARG A 39 10.60 1.66 19.25
CA ARG A 39 11.52 0.52 19.12
C ARG A 39 11.29 -0.48 20.24
N ALA A 40 11.17 -1.74 19.88
CA ALA A 40 11.20 -2.88 20.79
C ALA A 40 12.16 -3.95 20.25
N ASN A 41 12.67 -4.80 21.10
CA ASN A 41 13.52 -5.91 20.69
C ASN A 41 12.80 -7.23 20.94
N LEU A 42 12.93 -8.18 20.01
CA LEU A 42 12.42 -9.52 20.18
C LEU A 42 13.16 -10.22 21.31
N ALA A 43 12.42 -10.63 22.35
CA ALA A 43 12.95 -11.37 23.48
C ALA A 43 12.91 -12.90 23.27
N PHE A 44 11.97 -13.35 22.45
CA PHE A 44 11.82 -14.74 22.03
C PHE A 44 11.49 -14.80 20.54
N VAL A 45 12.10 -15.73 19.85
CA VAL A 45 11.83 -16.05 18.44
C VAL A 45 11.85 -17.57 18.27
N ASP A 46 10.75 -18.12 17.76
CA ASP A 46 10.70 -19.53 17.37
C ASP A 46 11.53 -19.75 16.10
N LYS A 47 12.72 -20.36 16.26
CA LYS A 47 13.65 -20.65 15.17
C LYS A 47 13.15 -21.71 14.20
N THR A 48 12.11 -22.44 14.53
CA THR A 48 11.47 -23.44 13.64
C THR A 48 10.45 -22.81 12.70
N SER A 49 9.98 -21.58 13.04
CA SER A 49 9.02 -20.85 12.23
C SER A 49 9.63 -20.40 10.90
N LYS A 50 8.99 -20.78 9.79
CA LYS A 50 9.40 -20.35 8.45
C LYS A 50 9.38 -18.82 8.31
N LEU A 51 8.45 -18.14 9.03
CA LEU A 51 8.32 -16.68 8.98
C LEU A 51 9.55 -15.99 9.58
N PHE A 52 10.14 -16.56 10.61
CA PHE A 52 11.29 -16.00 11.34
C PHE A 52 12.65 -16.61 10.91
N LYS A 53 12.69 -17.33 9.80
CA LYS A 53 13.94 -17.88 9.28
C LYS A 53 14.97 -16.77 9.03
N GLY A 54 16.16 -16.88 9.64
CA GLY A 54 17.25 -15.92 9.48
C GLY A 54 17.10 -14.62 10.29
N ILE A 55 16.05 -14.51 11.11
CA ILE A 55 15.87 -13.36 12.02
C ILE A 55 16.58 -13.67 13.34
N GLY A 56 17.44 -12.74 13.76
CA GLY A 56 18.27 -12.87 14.96
C GLY A 56 17.46 -12.73 16.26
N ASP A 57 18.02 -13.28 17.35
CA ASP A 57 17.55 -12.95 18.68
C ASP A 57 17.88 -11.47 18.97
N ASN A 58 17.01 -10.81 19.72
CA ASN A 58 17.14 -9.38 20.01
C ASN A 58 17.01 -8.45 18.77
N SER A 59 16.47 -8.95 17.64
CA SER A 59 16.16 -8.13 16.45
C SER A 59 15.22 -6.99 16.82
N GLN A 60 15.54 -5.77 16.35
CA GLN A 60 14.72 -4.59 16.60
C GLN A 60 13.50 -4.60 15.69
N VAL A 61 12.34 -4.37 16.28
CA VAL A 61 11.04 -4.22 15.61
C VAL A 61 10.39 -2.90 15.98
N TRP A 62 9.50 -2.40 15.13
CA TRP A 62 8.76 -1.16 15.38
C TRP A 62 7.34 -1.46 15.82
N MET A 63 6.99 -1.00 17.02
CA MET A 63 5.64 -1.07 17.58
C MET A 63 4.89 0.23 17.35
N SER A 64 3.59 0.15 17.05
CA SER A 64 2.72 1.32 16.85
C SER A 64 1.27 0.97 17.19
N HIS A 65 1.01 0.64 18.47
CA HIS A 65 -0.33 0.22 18.89
C HIS A 65 -0.66 0.63 20.33
N GLY A 66 -1.94 0.94 20.57
CA GLY A 66 -2.51 1.21 21.89
C GLY A 66 -3.16 -0.01 22.51
N ASP A 67 -3.59 -0.99 21.69
CA ASP A 67 -4.22 -2.23 22.11
C ASP A 67 -3.26 -3.39 21.92
N THR A 68 -3.35 -4.40 22.77
CA THR A 68 -2.49 -5.59 22.71
C THR A 68 -3.31 -6.87 22.72
N ILE A 69 -2.77 -7.93 22.12
CA ILE A 69 -3.37 -9.27 22.16
C ILE A 69 -3.01 -9.92 23.49
N GLU A 70 -3.95 -9.90 24.42
CA GLU A 70 -3.79 -10.52 25.73
C GLU A 70 -3.87 -12.05 25.65
N LYS A 71 -4.86 -12.55 24.92
CA LYS A 71 -5.10 -13.98 24.77
C LYS A 71 -5.25 -14.36 23.30
N LEU A 72 -4.48 -15.34 22.87
CA LEU A 72 -4.64 -15.92 21.54
C LEU A 72 -5.87 -16.84 21.47
N PRO A 73 -6.47 -16.98 20.28
CA PRO A 73 -7.46 -18.01 20.01
C PRO A 73 -6.92 -19.42 20.28
N ALA A 74 -7.82 -20.38 20.52
CA ALA A 74 -7.44 -21.78 20.57
C ALA A 74 -6.78 -22.22 19.23
N GLY A 75 -5.78 -23.09 19.30
CA GLY A 75 -5.01 -23.53 18.13
C GLY A 75 -4.06 -22.48 17.57
N CYS A 76 -3.67 -21.50 18.36
CA CYS A 76 -2.62 -20.55 18.00
C CYS A 76 -1.36 -20.75 18.85
N GLN A 77 -0.20 -20.67 18.22
CA GLN A 77 1.10 -20.77 18.85
C GLN A 77 1.82 -19.42 18.79
N VAL A 78 2.38 -18.97 19.92
CA VAL A 78 3.29 -17.81 19.93
C VAL A 78 4.58 -18.17 19.24
N ILE A 79 4.99 -17.35 18.27
CA ILE A 79 6.24 -17.55 17.51
C ILE A 79 7.25 -16.42 17.71
N ALA A 80 6.86 -15.30 18.33
CA ALA A 80 7.77 -14.29 18.84
C ALA A 80 7.13 -13.48 19.96
N SER A 81 7.96 -12.96 20.86
CA SER A 81 7.56 -12.02 21.92
C SER A 81 8.60 -10.90 22.05
N THR A 82 8.19 -9.78 22.64
CA THR A 82 9.10 -8.76 23.17
C THR A 82 9.06 -8.82 24.70
N LYS A 83 9.83 -7.95 25.37
CA LYS A 83 9.80 -7.85 26.82
C LYS A 83 8.41 -7.49 27.35
N ASP A 84 7.70 -6.62 26.63
CA ASP A 84 6.43 -6.05 27.07
C ASP A 84 5.21 -6.69 26.36
N VAL A 85 5.38 -7.26 25.15
CA VAL A 85 4.33 -7.94 24.36
C VAL A 85 4.59 -9.42 24.27
N LYS A 86 3.80 -10.20 25.01
CA LYS A 86 3.91 -11.67 25.04
C LYS A 86 3.53 -12.28 23.69
N ASN A 87 2.49 -11.78 23.06
CA ASN A 87 1.95 -12.28 21.79
C ASN A 87 2.34 -11.37 20.63
N ALA A 88 3.65 -11.05 20.51
CA ALA A 88 4.14 -10.15 19.45
C ALA A 88 4.04 -10.76 18.05
N ALA A 89 4.11 -12.09 17.95
CA ALA A 89 3.77 -12.83 16.75
C ALA A 89 3.21 -14.20 17.08
N PHE A 90 2.27 -14.66 16.27
CA PHE A 90 1.64 -15.97 16.40
C PHE A 90 1.39 -16.64 15.05
N LYS A 91 1.24 -17.95 15.08
CA LYS A 91 0.84 -18.79 13.96
C LYS A 91 -0.42 -19.56 14.34
N VAL A 92 -1.35 -19.71 13.41
CA VAL A 92 -2.49 -20.61 13.56
C VAL A 92 -2.06 -22.03 13.19
N GLU A 93 -2.35 -23.00 14.06
CA GLU A 93 -2.06 -24.41 13.82
C GLU A 93 -2.87 -24.94 12.62
N ASN A 94 -2.27 -25.80 11.82
CA ASN A 94 -2.87 -26.41 10.63
C ASN A 94 -3.28 -25.41 9.53
N GLU A 95 -2.87 -24.15 9.65
CA GLU A 95 -3.10 -23.12 8.63
C GLU A 95 -1.79 -22.40 8.28
N ILE A 96 -1.77 -21.77 7.09
CA ILE A 96 -0.70 -20.86 6.70
C ILE A 96 -1.10 -19.42 7.07
N THR A 97 -1.51 -19.24 8.32
CA THR A 97 -1.99 -17.95 8.86
C THR A 97 -1.09 -17.49 9.99
N TYR A 98 -0.61 -16.27 9.87
CA TYR A 98 0.30 -15.63 10.83
C TYR A 98 -0.26 -14.27 11.25
N GLY A 99 0.01 -13.88 12.49
CA GLY A 99 -0.23 -12.53 13.00
C GLY A 99 1.04 -11.96 13.60
N ILE A 100 1.34 -10.71 13.30
CA ILE A 100 2.44 -9.95 13.91
C ILE A 100 1.93 -8.60 14.40
N GLN A 101 2.31 -8.22 15.63
CA GLN A 101 1.84 -6.99 16.26
C GLN A 101 2.67 -5.77 15.82
N PHE A 102 3.91 -5.99 15.40
CA PHE A 102 4.84 -4.95 14.93
C PHE A 102 4.78 -4.74 13.42
N HIS A 103 5.42 -3.68 12.96
CA HIS A 103 5.47 -3.24 11.57
C HIS A 103 6.78 -3.64 10.90
N PRO A 104 6.82 -4.74 10.12
CA PRO A 104 8.04 -5.16 9.43
C PRO A 104 8.35 -4.29 8.21
N GLU A 105 7.37 -3.55 7.69
CA GLU A 105 7.48 -2.73 6.49
C GLU A 105 8.26 -1.43 6.70
N VAL A 106 8.38 -0.97 7.95
CA VAL A 106 9.09 0.27 8.24
C VAL A 106 10.57 0.01 8.44
N TYR A 107 11.42 0.96 8.03
CA TYR A 107 12.89 0.83 8.09
C TYR A 107 13.44 0.67 9.53
N HIS A 108 12.66 1.03 10.54
CA HIS A 108 13.01 0.84 11.95
C HIS A 108 12.99 -0.64 12.40
N SER A 109 12.32 -1.51 11.65
CA SER A 109 12.38 -2.96 11.85
C SER A 109 13.57 -3.51 11.08
N THR A 110 14.70 -3.75 11.78
CA THR A 110 16.00 -4.02 11.15
C THR A 110 15.99 -5.22 10.19
N GLU A 111 15.28 -6.29 10.55
CA GLU A 111 15.15 -7.50 9.73
C GLU A 111 13.75 -7.64 9.11
N GLY A 112 12.99 -6.52 9.02
CA GLY A 112 11.64 -6.49 8.49
C GLY A 112 11.55 -6.98 7.04
N THR A 113 12.50 -6.56 6.19
CA THR A 113 12.60 -7.02 4.81
C THR A 113 12.83 -8.54 4.72
N CYS A 114 13.64 -9.11 5.63
CA CYS A 114 13.86 -10.55 5.71
C CYS A 114 12.56 -11.29 6.06
N LEU A 115 11.81 -10.80 7.04
CA LEU A 115 10.52 -11.34 7.46
C LEU A 115 9.50 -11.31 6.31
N LEU A 116 9.36 -10.18 5.63
CA LEU A 116 8.45 -10.05 4.50
C LEU A 116 8.86 -10.95 3.33
N ARG A 117 10.16 -11.08 3.04
CA ARG A 117 10.67 -12.03 2.05
C ARG A 117 10.35 -13.48 2.43
N ASN A 118 10.53 -13.85 3.70
CA ASN A 118 10.18 -15.17 4.19
C ASN A 118 8.70 -15.49 3.96
N PHE A 119 7.82 -14.51 4.18
CA PHE A 119 6.39 -14.69 3.92
C PHE A 119 6.10 -14.74 2.42
N VAL A 120 6.44 -13.70 1.67
CA VAL A 120 6.04 -13.57 0.25
C VAL A 120 6.71 -14.64 -0.63
N VAL A 121 8.01 -14.83 -0.47
CA VAL A 121 8.76 -15.79 -1.32
C VAL A 121 8.79 -17.17 -0.70
N GLY A 122 9.12 -17.27 0.59
CA GLY A 122 9.34 -18.56 1.25
C GLY A 122 8.06 -19.32 1.60
N ILE A 123 6.99 -18.61 1.97
CA ILE A 123 5.72 -19.21 2.39
C ILE A 123 4.68 -19.17 1.27
N CYS A 124 4.48 -18.02 0.61
CA CYS A 124 3.53 -17.88 -0.49
C CYS A 124 4.05 -18.44 -1.82
N GLY A 125 5.35 -18.61 -1.97
CA GLY A 125 5.96 -19.10 -3.22
C GLY A 125 5.88 -18.10 -4.37
N CYS A 126 5.73 -16.80 -4.08
CA CYS A 126 5.65 -15.77 -5.11
C CYS A 126 6.97 -15.68 -5.90
N SER A 127 6.87 -15.58 -7.22
CA SER A 127 8.01 -15.32 -8.08
C SER A 127 8.56 -13.91 -7.87
N GLN A 128 9.87 -13.73 -8.09
CA GLN A 128 10.56 -12.44 -7.94
C GLN A 128 10.85 -11.80 -9.31
N ASN A 129 10.00 -12.05 -10.28
CA ASN A 129 10.18 -11.59 -11.67
C ASN A 129 9.52 -10.24 -11.96
N TRP A 130 8.82 -9.65 -10.98
CA TRP A 130 8.25 -8.32 -11.13
C TRP A 130 9.34 -7.27 -10.92
N THR A 131 9.52 -6.40 -11.88
CA THR A 131 10.34 -5.19 -11.80
C THR A 131 9.56 -4.01 -12.39
N PRO A 132 9.88 -2.76 -12.04
CA PRO A 132 9.25 -1.59 -12.68
C PRO A 132 9.37 -1.64 -14.21
N ASP A 133 10.52 -2.04 -14.74
CA ASP A 133 10.75 -2.14 -16.19
C ASP A 133 9.87 -3.22 -16.82
N SER A 134 9.82 -4.43 -16.24
CA SER A 134 8.96 -5.50 -16.74
C SER A 134 7.47 -5.12 -16.66
N PHE A 135 7.06 -4.39 -15.62
CA PHE A 135 5.70 -3.86 -15.50
C PHE A 135 5.38 -2.87 -16.63
N VAL A 136 6.29 -1.94 -16.93
CA VAL A 136 6.10 -0.97 -18.01
C VAL A 136 5.96 -1.68 -19.36
N GLU A 137 6.86 -2.62 -19.67
CA GLU A 137 6.84 -3.35 -20.95
C GLU A 137 5.55 -4.17 -21.12
N THR A 138 5.16 -4.91 -20.07
CA THR A 138 3.94 -5.73 -20.07
C THR A 138 2.71 -4.84 -20.23
N THR A 139 2.62 -3.77 -19.44
CA THR A 139 1.46 -2.84 -19.49
C THR A 139 1.34 -2.16 -20.84
N VAL A 140 2.45 -1.72 -21.44
CA VAL A 140 2.44 -1.12 -22.78
C VAL A 140 1.99 -2.12 -23.84
N ALA A 141 2.43 -3.39 -23.74
CA ALA A 141 2.00 -4.43 -24.67
C ALA A 141 0.50 -4.74 -24.55
N GLU A 142 -0.01 -4.87 -23.32
CA GLU A 142 -1.43 -5.07 -23.03
C GLU A 142 -2.29 -3.90 -23.53
N LEU A 143 -1.85 -2.66 -23.27
CA LEU A 143 -2.54 -1.46 -23.76
C LEU A 143 -2.57 -1.40 -25.30
N LYS A 144 -1.47 -1.73 -25.98
CA LYS A 144 -1.44 -1.82 -27.45
C LYS A 144 -2.44 -2.85 -27.97
N GLN A 145 -2.47 -4.02 -27.38
CA GLN A 145 -3.40 -5.08 -27.78
C GLN A 145 -4.85 -4.68 -27.55
N LYS A 146 -5.14 -3.99 -26.44
CA LYS A 146 -6.51 -3.60 -26.04
C LYS A 146 -7.03 -2.42 -26.85
N LEU A 147 -6.19 -1.44 -27.13
CA LEU A 147 -6.58 -0.16 -27.72
C LEU A 147 -6.40 -0.13 -29.25
N GLY A 148 -5.45 -0.91 -29.78
CA GLY A 148 -5.18 -0.91 -31.23
C GLY A 148 -4.93 0.51 -31.76
N ASP A 149 -5.76 0.91 -32.77
CA ASP A 149 -5.70 2.22 -33.40
C ASP A 149 -6.70 3.23 -32.79
N ASP A 150 -7.31 2.92 -31.66
CA ASP A 150 -8.28 3.81 -31.03
C ASP A 150 -7.66 5.15 -30.62
N ARG A 151 -8.50 6.19 -30.64
CA ARG A 151 -8.15 7.48 -30.06
C ARG A 151 -8.44 7.51 -28.59
N VAL A 152 -7.47 7.91 -27.80
CA VAL A 152 -7.53 7.91 -26.33
C VAL A 152 -7.49 9.35 -25.83
N ILE A 153 -8.37 9.66 -24.87
CA ILE A 153 -8.36 10.93 -24.15
C ILE A 153 -8.01 10.65 -22.70
N LEU A 154 -7.09 11.43 -22.13
CA LEU A 154 -6.68 11.35 -20.73
C LEU A 154 -6.74 12.72 -20.08
N GLY A 155 -7.49 12.84 -18.96
CA GLY A 155 -7.41 14.00 -18.07
C GLY A 155 -6.12 13.98 -17.24
N LEU A 156 -5.38 15.08 -17.27
CA LEU A 156 -4.18 15.25 -16.45
C LEU A 156 -4.48 16.07 -15.20
N SER A 157 -3.92 15.67 -14.07
CA SER A 157 -4.05 16.41 -12.81
C SER A 157 -2.80 17.22 -12.44
N GLY A 158 -1.71 17.09 -13.20
CA GLY A 158 -0.39 17.63 -12.83
C GLY A 158 0.38 16.76 -11.83
N GLY A 159 -0.23 15.67 -11.32
CA GLY A 159 0.36 14.74 -10.36
C GLY A 159 1.10 13.58 -11.01
N VAL A 160 1.85 12.85 -10.20
CA VAL A 160 2.70 11.71 -10.65
C VAL A 160 1.86 10.62 -11.31
N ASP A 161 0.73 10.22 -10.72
CA ASP A 161 -0.06 9.09 -11.22
C ASP A 161 -0.61 9.34 -12.63
N SER A 162 -1.18 10.54 -12.86
CA SER A 162 -1.68 10.92 -14.18
C SER A 162 -0.56 11.04 -15.22
N THR A 163 0.62 11.47 -14.79
CA THR A 163 1.81 11.55 -15.65
C THR A 163 2.30 10.16 -16.05
N VAL A 164 2.38 9.22 -15.11
CA VAL A 164 2.75 7.83 -15.39
C VAL A 164 1.74 7.18 -16.34
N ALA A 165 0.43 7.38 -16.10
CA ALA A 165 -0.62 6.88 -17.00
C ALA A 165 -0.48 7.46 -18.42
N ALA A 166 -0.21 8.78 -18.54
CA ALA A 166 0.03 9.43 -19.83
C ALA A 166 1.23 8.84 -20.57
N MET A 167 2.34 8.59 -19.85
CA MET A 167 3.55 8.02 -20.46
C MET A 167 3.34 6.57 -20.93
N LEU A 168 2.64 5.75 -20.16
CA LEU A 168 2.31 4.37 -20.54
C LEU A 168 1.40 4.35 -21.79
N LEU A 169 0.35 5.18 -21.79
CA LEU A 169 -0.56 5.31 -22.93
C LEU A 169 0.17 5.88 -24.16
N HIS A 170 1.01 6.90 -23.98
CA HIS A 170 1.79 7.47 -25.09
C HIS A 170 2.73 6.43 -25.72
N ARG A 171 3.38 5.59 -24.92
CA ARG A 171 4.19 4.46 -25.42
C ARG A 171 3.36 3.39 -26.15
N ALA A 172 2.10 3.24 -25.75
CA ALA A 172 1.19 2.26 -26.35
C ALA A 172 0.57 2.75 -27.67
N VAL A 173 -0.03 3.95 -27.69
CA VAL A 173 -0.86 4.44 -28.82
C VAL A 173 -0.27 5.68 -29.51
N GLY A 174 0.83 6.21 -29.02
CA GLY A 174 1.55 7.32 -29.65
C GLY A 174 0.68 8.57 -29.89
N LYS A 175 0.57 9.01 -31.12
CA LYS A 175 -0.17 10.20 -31.50
C LYS A 175 -1.69 10.11 -31.33
N ASN A 176 -2.22 8.91 -31.09
CA ASN A 176 -3.64 8.71 -30.83
C ASN A 176 -4.03 9.11 -29.40
N LEU A 177 -3.07 9.39 -28.53
CA LEU A 177 -3.33 9.95 -27.20
C LEU A 177 -3.46 11.47 -27.28
N THR A 178 -4.56 11.99 -26.74
CA THR A 178 -4.74 13.42 -26.43
C THR A 178 -4.93 13.58 -24.93
N CYS A 179 -4.04 14.32 -24.31
CA CYS A 179 -4.15 14.66 -22.89
C CYS A 179 -4.83 16.02 -22.73
N ILE A 180 -5.67 16.17 -21.70
CA ILE A 180 -6.35 17.43 -21.39
C ILE A 180 -5.94 17.85 -19.97
N PHE A 181 -5.40 19.06 -19.85
CA PHE A 181 -5.09 19.68 -18.57
C PHE A 181 -5.98 20.90 -18.36
N VAL A 182 -6.77 20.89 -17.27
CA VAL A 182 -7.76 21.92 -16.99
C VAL A 182 -7.23 22.92 -15.97
N ASP A 183 -7.17 24.19 -16.34
CA ASP A 183 -7.06 25.29 -15.37
C ASP A 183 -8.45 25.62 -14.84
N ASN A 184 -8.70 25.22 -13.60
CA ASN A 184 -9.95 25.47 -12.89
C ASN A 184 -9.94 26.79 -12.09
N GLY A 185 -8.88 27.59 -12.18
CA GLY A 185 -8.71 28.83 -11.43
C GLY A 185 -8.25 28.65 -9.97
N LEU A 186 -8.03 27.39 -9.52
CA LEU A 186 -7.58 27.07 -8.14
C LEU A 186 -6.18 26.42 -8.11
N LEU A 187 -5.49 26.42 -9.26
CA LEU A 187 -4.11 25.93 -9.33
C LEU A 187 -3.17 26.85 -8.56
N ARG A 188 -2.02 26.33 -8.19
CA ARG A 188 -0.96 27.14 -7.56
C ARG A 188 -0.43 28.18 -8.53
N LYS A 189 0.20 29.21 -7.99
CA LYS A 189 0.83 30.25 -8.82
C LYS A 189 1.77 29.62 -9.87
N ASP A 190 1.59 30.00 -11.12
CA ASP A 190 2.34 29.55 -12.29
C ASP A 190 2.30 28.02 -12.58
N GLU A 191 1.48 27.25 -11.83
CA GLU A 191 1.41 25.78 -11.97
C GLU A 191 0.93 25.38 -13.36
N TYR A 192 -0.10 26.02 -13.87
CA TYR A 192 -0.63 25.72 -15.21
C TYR A 192 0.47 25.81 -16.29
N LYS A 193 1.20 26.91 -16.31
CA LYS A 193 2.27 27.14 -17.27
C LYS A 193 3.39 26.11 -17.13
N THR A 194 3.87 25.91 -15.90
CA THR A 194 4.95 24.96 -15.60
C THR A 194 4.57 23.52 -16.00
N VAL A 195 3.35 23.11 -15.68
CA VAL A 195 2.85 21.76 -16.01
C VAL A 195 2.74 21.57 -17.52
N MET A 196 2.21 22.57 -18.25
CA MET A 196 2.10 22.53 -19.71
C MET A 196 3.47 22.46 -20.41
N GLU A 197 4.45 23.20 -19.90
CA GLU A 197 5.84 23.16 -20.40
C GLU A 197 6.46 21.77 -20.17
N ASN A 198 6.36 21.23 -18.95
CA ASN A 198 6.89 19.91 -18.59
C ASN A 198 6.28 18.79 -19.47
N TYR A 199 4.98 18.81 -19.69
CA TYR A 199 4.33 17.80 -20.53
C TYR A 199 4.71 17.91 -22.00
N LYS A 200 4.96 19.11 -22.48
CA LYS A 200 5.48 19.35 -23.84
C LYS A 200 6.89 18.78 -24.01
N GLU A 201 7.75 18.93 -23.01
CA GLU A 201 9.09 18.33 -23.00
C GLU A 201 9.06 16.80 -23.02
N LEU A 202 8.04 16.20 -22.39
CA LEU A 202 7.80 14.76 -22.43
C LEU A 202 7.25 14.24 -23.77
N GLY A 203 7.01 15.14 -24.72
CA GLY A 203 6.51 14.80 -26.07
C GLY A 203 5.01 14.44 -26.10
N LEU A 204 4.27 14.75 -25.04
CA LEU A 204 2.83 14.49 -24.97
C LEU A 204 2.03 15.53 -25.77
N ASN A 205 0.97 15.06 -26.45
CA ASN A 205 -0.02 15.95 -27.07
C ASN A 205 -1.00 16.41 -25.98
N VAL A 206 -0.77 17.61 -25.42
CA VAL A 206 -1.57 18.16 -24.32
C VAL A 206 -2.35 19.39 -24.79
N VAL A 207 -3.65 19.34 -24.54
CA VAL A 207 -4.57 20.47 -24.76
C VAL A 207 -4.85 21.11 -23.39
N GLY A 208 -4.52 22.37 -23.24
CA GLY A 208 -4.87 23.16 -22.07
C GLY A 208 -6.29 23.70 -22.19
N ALA A 209 -7.09 23.55 -21.15
CA ALA A 209 -8.43 24.10 -21.08
C ALA A 209 -8.50 25.14 -19.94
N GLU A 210 -8.48 26.41 -20.32
CA GLU A 210 -8.64 27.54 -19.39
C GLU A 210 -10.12 27.70 -19.02
N SER A 211 -10.52 27.21 -17.85
CA SER A 211 -11.91 27.16 -17.38
C SER A 211 -12.10 27.85 -16.04
N GLY A 212 -11.14 28.64 -15.59
CA GLY A 212 -11.14 29.30 -14.27
C GLY A 212 -12.41 30.08 -14.00
N ASP A 213 -12.86 30.94 -14.93
CA ASP A 213 -14.07 31.75 -14.76
C ASP A 213 -15.33 30.89 -14.57
N LEU A 214 -15.43 29.78 -15.27
CA LEU A 214 -16.55 28.84 -15.16
C LEU A 214 -16.59 28.20 -13.76
N PHE A 215 -15.44 27.69 -13.29
CA PHE A 215 -15.37 27.01 -12.00
C PHE A 215 -15.54 28.01 -10.85
N LEU A 216 -14.84 29.12 -10.85
CA LEU A 216 -14.96 30.16 -9.83
C LEU A 216 -16.37 30.76 -9.76
N GLY A 217 -17.00 30.98 -10.92
CA GLY A 217 -18.38 31.49 -10.97
C GLY A 217 -19.37 30.51 -10.34
N ARG A 218 -19.19 29.18 -10.51
CA ARG A 218 -20.05 28.17 -9.87
C ARG A 218 -19.76 27.97 -8.39
N LEU A 219 -18.54 28.28 -7.93
CA LEU A 219 -18.15 28.20 -6.52
C LEU A 219 -18.56 29.46 -5.75
N ALA A 220 -19.00 30.52 -6.38
CA ALA A 220 -19.40 31.75 -5.71
C ALA A 220 -20.52 31.46 -4.72
N GLY A 221 -20.29 31.76 -3.43
CA GLY A 221 -21.24 31.54 -2.32
C GLY A 221 -21.34 30.11 -1.81
N VAL A 222 -20.53 29.17 -2.35
CA VAL A 222 -20.45 27.79 -1.87
C VAL A 222 -19.44 27.71 -0.73
N THR A 223 -19.89 27.28 0.45
CA THR A 223 -19.00 26.99 1.58
C THR A 223 -18.52 25.54 1.45
N LEU A 224 -17.21 25.34 1.32
CA LEU A 224 -16.61 24.00 1.25
C LEU A 224 -16.89 23.24 2.55
N SER A 225 -17.65 22.15 2.45
CA SER A 225 -17.72 21.12 3.48
C SER A 225 -17.41 19.76 2.86
N LEU A 226 -16.89 18.82 3.66
CA LEU A 226 -16.61 17.45 3.21
C LEU A 226 -17.83 16.72 2.65
N ILE A 227 -19.03 17.14 3.02
CA ILE A 227 -20.31 16.61 2.50
C ILE A 227 -20.50 16.95 1.01
N HIS A 228 -19.93 18.04 0.52
CA HIS A 228 -20.08 18.47 -0.89
C HIS A 228 -18.99 17.90 -1.82
N ILE A 229 -18.04 17.13 -1.30
CA ILE A 229 -16.94 16.53 -2.08
C ILE A 229 -17.29 15.12 -2.59
N SER A 230 -18.34 14.51 -2.05
CA SER A 230 -18.73 13.12 -2.33
C SER A 230 -19.89 12.94 -3.31
N GLU A 231 -20.37 13.98 -3.98
CA GLU A 231 -21.40 13.90 -5.03
C GLU A 231 -20.86 14.16 -6.42
#